data_9004b8bb80193d4aef31734689fa15be
#
_entry.id   9004b8bb80193d4aef31734689fa15be
#
_cell.length_a   1.000
_cell.length_b   1.000
_cell.length_c   1.000
_cell.angle_alpha   90.00
_cell.angle_beta   90.00
_cell.angle_gamma   90.00
#
_symmetry.space_group_name_H-M   'P 1'
#
loop_
_entity.id
_entity.type
_entity.pdbx_description
1 polymer ?
#
loop_
_entity_poly.entity_id
_entity_poly.type
_entity_poly.pdbx_seq_one_letter_code
_entity_poly.pdbx_strand_id
1 'polypeptide(L)'
;MELLISGYGPAGRENLVKCDEHGKVVWADTVESPSFICTAGDRLFAGTENDDYAVFTAYVKDGDGYRKTDSLRFDGVGCLCHVCYSEKHAMLFGACWGSGHLIYATLDKDGKFHHAGKLLQVNETGDDSLITRAHFVHVNQAEDTLMVNNVGLDIIYFYEIADGTVREKDRIYTERGQHPRHSVYNHDESLLYVVTELSNEVLVYAMPEKKLLQRISTLPEGFVGKSHCSAICLSPDEKTIYAANRYSESLVYFRVGADGLLSKVLQEPVEAEKPRHMILTKDGRALVVCYQVAGEIYIKPLGADGLPISGAATHFPFADAACAVDLG
;
A
#
# COMPACT_ATOMS: atom_id res chain seq x y z
N MET A 1 -12.18 -17.16 5.84
CA MET A 1 -11.35 -16.08 5.23
C MET A 1 -10.14 -16.69 4.54
N GLU A 2 -9.83 -16.27 3.33
CA GLU A 2 -8.60 -16.68 2.63
C GLU A 2 -7.70 -15.45 2.45
N LEU A 3 -6.44 -15.57 2.84
CA LEU A 3 -5.47 -14.48 2.77
C LEU A 3 -4.30 -14.84 1.85
N LEU A 4 -3.83 -13.88 1.06
CA LEU A 4 -2.49 -13.87 0.51
C LEU A 4 -1.62 -13.00 1.40
N ILE A 5 -0.46 -13.52 1.77
CA ILE A 5 0.50 -12.80 2.62
C ILE A 5 1.87 -12.86 1.96
N SER A 6 2.55 -11.74 1.96
CA SER A 6 3.92 -11.66 1.48
C SER A 6 4.84 -11.01 2.50
N GLY A 7 6.12 -11.30 2.40
CA GLY A 7 7.14 -10.77 3.32
C GLY A 7 8.53 -10.77 2.73
N TYR A 8 9.45 -10.16 3.45
CA TYR A 8 10.85 -10.12 3.06
C TYR A 8 11.53 -11.46 3.30
N GLY A 9 12.45 -11.81 2.45
CA GLY A 9 13.28 -13.00 2.61
C GLY A 9 14.01 -13.39 1.32
N PRO A 10 15.06 -14.22 1.44
CA PRO A 10 15.82 -14.66 0.28
C PRO A 10 14.96 -15.55 -0.63
N ALA A 11 15.36 -15.65 -1.89
CA ALA A 11 14.82 -16.65 -2.80
C ALA A 11 15.00 -18.06 -2.20
N GLY A 12 13.98 -18.91 -2.38
CA GLY A 12 13.98 -20.28 -1.83
C GLY A 12 13.27 -20.42 -0.48
N ARG A 13 12.97 -19.33 0.21
CA ARG A 13 12.07 -19.28 1.37
C ARG A 13 10.63 -19.02 0.88
N GLU A 14 9.63 -19.58 1.54
CA GLU A 14 8.20 -19.32 1.29
C GLU A 14 7.84 -17.90 1.75
N ASN A 15 8.10 -16.90 0.88
CA ASN A 15 7.88 -15.49 1.17
C ASN A 15 6.53 -14.98 0.66
N LEU A 16 5.79 -15.80 -0.08
CA LEU A 16 4.45 -15.53 -0.59
C LEU A 16 3.59 -16.75 -0.35
N VAL A 17 2.54 -16.61 0.44
CA VAL A 17 1.66 -17.72 0.80
C VAL A 17 0.19 -17.37 0.61
N LYS A 18 -0.63 -18.38 0.34
CA LYS A 18 -2.08 -18.37 0.52
C LYS A 18 -2.40 -19.21 1.75
N CYS A 19 -3.16 -18.66 2.70
CA CYS A 19 -3.51 -19.33 3.95
C CYS A 19 -4.95 -18.99 4.39
N ASP A 20 -5.45 -19.74 5.38
CA ASP A 20 -6.68 -19.40 6.10
C ASP A 20 -6.43 -18.39 7.23
N GLU A 21 -7.51 -18.03 7.97
CA GLU A 21 -7.45 -17.10 9.11
C GLU A 21 -6.69 -17.63 10.34
N HIS A 22 -6.24 -18.88 10.31
CA HIS A 22 -5.41 -19.50 11.35
C HIS A 22 -3.94 -19.65 10.91
N GLY A 23 -3.59 -19.16 9.70
CA GLY A 23 -2.26 -19.27 9.12
C GLY A 23 -1.93 -20.64 8.53
N LYS A 24 -2.96 -21.51 8.32
CA LYS A 24 -2.75 -22.79 7.63
C LYS A 24 -2.52 -22.54 6.15
N VAL A 25 -1.28 -22.74 5.71
CA VAL A 25 -0.86 -22.55 4.32
C VAL A 25 -1.48 -23.61 3.42
N VAL A 26 -2.08 -23.17 2.30
CA VAL A 26 -2.64 -24.02 1.25
C VAL A 26 -1.85 -23.93 -0.06
N TRP A 27 -1.11 -22.84 -0.24
CA TRP A 27 -0.20 -22.62 -1.37
C TRP A 27 0.93 -21.67 -0.97
N ALA A 28 2.12 -21.86 -1.56
CA ALA A 28 3.27 -20.99 -1.34
C ALA A 28 4.13 -20.85 -2.61
N ASP A 29 4.82 -19.71 -2.74
CA ASP A 29 5.94 -19.50 -3.68
C ASP A 29 7.15 -18.93 -2.94
N THR A 30 8.33 -19.22 -3.49
CA THR A 30 9.64 -18.88 -2.93
C THR A 30 10.29 -17.67 -3.61
N VAL A 31 9.47 -16.77 -4.15
CA VAL A 31 9.93 -15.51 -4.76
C VAL A 31 10.69 -14.65 -3.74
N GLU A 32 11.77 -13.99 -4.17
CA GLU A 32 12.59 -13.14 -3.32
C GLU A 32 11.83 -11.88 -2.91
N SER A 33 11.81 -11.61 -1.60
CA SER A 33 11.30 -10.36 -1.00
C SER A 33 10.09 -9.74 -1.72
N PRO A 34 8.95 -10.45 -1.87
CA PRO A 34 7.74 -9.87 -2.44
C PRO A 34 7.15 -8.85 -1.46
N SER A 35 7.71 -7.65 -1.44
CA SER A 35 7.37 -6.61 -0.45
C SER A 35 5.96 -6.08 -0.60
N PHE A 36 5.38 -6.18 -1.79
CA PHE A 36 4.00 -5.83 -2.06
C PHE A 36 3.36 -6.74 -3.10
N ILE A 37 2.07 -7.03 -2.90
CA ILE A 37 1.27 -7.86 -3.80
C ILE A 37 -0.08 -7.18 -4.08
N CYS A 38 -0.64 -7.45 -5.27
CA CYS A 38 -2.01 -7.08 -5.61
C CYS A 38 -2.67 -8.17 -6.46
N THR A 39 -3.99 -8.18 -6.46
CA THR A 39 -4.80 -9.14 -7.23
C THR A 39 -5.78 -8.42 -8.14
N ALA A 40 -6.11 -9.05 -9.28
CA ALA A 40 -7.14 -8.61 -10.20
C ALA A 40 -7.79 -9.84 -10.84
N GLY A 41 -9.06 -10.10 -10.53
CA GLY A 41 -9.73 -11.34 -10.92
C GLY A 41 -8.94 -12.58 -10.50
N ASP A 42 -8.59 -13.43 -11.47
CA ASP A 42 -7.78 -14.65 -11.26
C ASP A 42 -6.26 -14.40 -11.29
N ARG A 43 -5.82 -13.16 -11.36
CA ARG A 43 -4.41 -12.79 -11.41
C ARG A 43 -3.89 -12.34 -10.05
N LEU A 44 -2.64 -12.69 -9.78
CA LEU A 44 -1.84 -12.20 -8.66
C LEU A 44 -0.55 -11.61 -9.20
N PHE A 45 -0.14 -10.48 -8.65
CA PHE A 45 1.11 -9.82 -8.97
C PHE A 45 1.92 -9.60 -7.71
N ALA A 46 3.25 -9.80 -7.82
CA ALA A 46 4.18 -9.55 -6.74
C ALA A 46 5.33 -8.65 -7.22
N GLY A 47 5.72 -7.70 -6.37
CA GLY A 47 6.87 -6.83 -6.57
C GLY A 47 8.03 -7.25 -5.68
N THR A 48 9.16 -7.66 -6.27
CA THR A 48 10.39 -7.97 -5.53
C THR A 48 11.13 -6.69 -5.15
N GLU A 49 11.38 -6.51 -3.86
CA GLU A 49 12.19 -5.42 -3.31
C GLU A 49 13.64 -5.87 -3.12
N ASN A 50 14.53 -5.31 -3.93
CA ASN A 50 15.98 -5.46 -3.84
C ASN A 50 16.63 -4.10 -4.07
N ASP A 51 17.83 -3.85 -3.50
CA ASP A 51 18.48 -2.53 -3.57
C ASP A 51 18.93 -2.15 -4.98
N ASP A 52 19.30 -3.13 -5.81
CA ASP A 52 19.91 -2.92 -7.12
C ASP A 52 18.94 -3.10 -8.29
N TYR A 53 17.83 -3.82 -8.08
CA TYR A 53 16.85 -4.14 -9.11
C TYR A 53 15.45 -4.31 -8.56
N ALA A 54 14.47 -4.26 -9.45
CA ALA A 54 13.10 -4.61 -9.17
C ALA A 54 12.65 -5.76 -10.08
N VAL A 55 11.70 -6.59 -9.60
CA VAL A 55 11.08 -7.62 -10.44
C VAL A 55 9.56 -7.55 -10.28
N PHE A 56 8.86 -7.51 -11.40
CA PHE A 56 7.45 -7.87 -11.46
C PHE A 56 7.31 -9.36 -11.67
N THR A 57 6.51 -10.03 -10.86
CA THR A 57 6.13 -11.43 -11.06
C THR A 57 4.62 -11.53 -11.22
N ALA A 58 4.18 -12.19 -12.29
CA ALA A 58 2.77 -12.40 -12.60
C ALA A 58 2.40 -13.87 -12.41
N TYR A 59 1.19 -14.10 -11.91
CA TYR A 59 0.61 -15.41 -11.67
C TYR A 59 -0.84 -15.44 -12.17
N VAL A 60 -1.33 -16.64 -12.45
CA VAL A 60 -2.74 -16.93 -12.70
C VAL A 60 -3.21 -18.00 -11.72
N LYS A 61 -4.46 -17.90 -11.28
CA LYS A 61 -5.08 -18.90 -10.40
C LYS A 61 -5.00 -20.29 -11.03
N ASP A 62 -4.61 -21.29 -10.24
CA ASP A 62 -4.44 -22.68 -10.65
C ASP A 62 -4.83 -23.60 -9.49
N GLY A 63 -6.03 -24.17 -9.56
CA GLY A 63 -6.63 -24.90 -8.45
C GLY A 63 -6.81 -24.04 -7.22
N ASP A 64 -6.32 -24.52 -6.07
CA ASP A 64 -6.36 -23.79 -4.81
C ASP A 64 -5.24 -22.74 -4.64
N GLY A 65 -4.30 -22.68 -5.60
CA GLY A 65 -3.15 -21.78 -5.57
C GLY A 65 -3.00 -20.94 -6.82
N TYR A 66 -1.73 -20.64 -7.14
CA TYR A 66 -1.36 -19.80 -8.28
C TYR A 66 -0.17 -20.42 -9.02
N ARG A 67 -0.18 -20.30 -10.32
CA ARG A 67 0.91 -20.69 -11.21
C ARG A 67 1.56 -19.44 -11.79
N LYS A 68 2.88 -19.31 -11.61
CA LYS A 68 3.68 -18.24 -12.22
C LYS A 68 3.57 -18.29 -13.74
N THR A 69 3.25 -17.13 -14.33
CA THR A 69 3.15 -16.98 -15.80
C THR A 69 4.39 -16.31 -16.37
N ASP A 70 4.93 -15.30 -15.68
CA ASP A 70 6.10 -14.56 -16.13
C ASP A 70 6.80 -13.81 -14.99
N SER A 71 8.02 -13.33 -15.28
CA SER A 71 8.74 -12.40 -14.43
C SER A 71 9.52 -11.42 -15.29
N LEU A 72 9.47 -10.15 -14.95
CA LEU A 72 10.15 -9.06 -15.65
C LEU A 72 11.06 -8.30 -14.69
N ARG A 73 12.36 -8.30 -14.99
CA ARG A 73 13.39 -7.60 -14.20
C ARG A 73 13.69 -6.22 -14.77
N PHE A 74 13.84 -5.25 -13.89
CA PHE A 74 14.28 -3.89 -14.15
C PHE A 74 15.62 -3.65 -13.44
N ASP A 75 16.71 -3.58 -14.18
CA ASP A 75 18.02 -3.28 -13.63
C ASP A 75 18.23 -1.78 -13.41
N GLY A 76 18.97 -1.44 -12.35
CA GLY A 76 19.28 -0.06 -11.96
C GLY A 76 18.08 0.70 -11.40
N VAL A 77 17.08 -0.01 -10.92
CA VAL A 77 15.98 0.54 -10.11
C VAL A 77 15.84 -0.31 -8.86
N GLY A 78 15.83 0.29 -7.69
CA GLY A 78 15.86 -0.45 -6.42
C GLY A 78 14.69 -0.17 -5.50
N CYS A 79 14.47 -1.10 -4.57
CA CYS A 79 13.46 -1.04 -3.51
C CYS A 79 12.04 -0.84 -4.05
N LEU A 80 11.57 -1.76 -4.91
CA LEU A 80 10.17 -1.81 -5.35
C LEU A 80 9.28 -2.12 -4.15
N CYS A 81 8.54 -1.14 -3.65
CA CYS A 81 7.80 -1.23 -2.39
C CYS A 81 6.27 -1.17 -2.53
N HIS A 82 5.75 -0.92 -3.72
CA HIS A 82 4.30 -0.95 -3.97
C HIS A 82 4.00 -1.28 -5.43
N VAL A 83 2.94 -2.07 -5.67
CA VAL A 83 2.44 -2.40 -7.01
C VAL A 83 0.93 -2.22 -7.08
N CYS A 84 0.41 -1.84 -8.27
CA CYS A 84 -1.01 -1.89 -8.60
C CYS A 84 -1.22 -2.24 -10.07
N TYR A 85 -2.38 -2.80 -10.39
CA TYR A 85 -2.71 -3.26 -11.73
C TYR A 85 -3.95 -2.53 -12.27
N SER A 86 -3.92 -2.17 -13.56
CA SER A 86 -5.07 -1.68 -14.32
C SER A 86 -5.58 -2.80 -15.23
N GLU A 87 -6.82 -3.21 -15.03
CA GLU A 87 -7.48 -4.20 -15.89
C GLU A 87 -7.77 -3.62 -17.28
N LYS A 88 -8.26 -2.38 -17.34
CA LYS A 88 -8.59 -1.68 -18.58
C LYS A 88 -7.40 -1.55 -19.52
N HIS A 89 -6.22 -1.27 -18.99
CA HIS A 89 -5.01 -1.08 -19.77
C HIS A 89 -4.12 -2.33 -19.81
N ALA A 90 -4.47 -3.38 -19.05
CA ALA A 90 -3.64 -4.56 -18.83
C ALA A 90 -2.21 -4.17 -18.45
N MET A 91 -2.05 -3.24 -17.50
CA MET A 91 -0.75 -2.69 -17.08
C MET A 91 -0.52 -2.88 -15.58
N LEU A 92 0.67 -3.34 -15.24
CA LEU A 92 1.19 -3.36 -13.88
C LEU A 92 2.10 -2.15 -13.66
N PHE A 93 1.91 -1.46 -12.54
CA PHE A 93 2.70 -0.31 -12.11
C PHE A 93 3.42 -0.62 -10.81
N GLY A 94 4.59 -0.01 -10.60
CA GLY A 94 5.35 -0.17 -9.38
C GLY A 94 6.11 1.08 -8.98
N ALA A 95 6.13 1.37 -7.67
CA ALA A 95 6.89 2.46 -7.07
C ALA A 95 8.20 1.93 -6.48
N CYS A 96 9.33 2.48 -6.89
CA CYS A 96 10.68 2.10 -6.44
C CYS A 96 11.24 3.14 -5.48
N TRP A 97 11.21 2.85 -4.19
CA TRP A 97 11.64 3.77 -3.15
C TRP A 97 13.14 4.08 -3.19
N GLY A 98 13.97 3.07 -3.43
CA GLY A 98 15.43 3.25 -3.43
C GLY A 98 15.94 4.16 -4.55
N SER A 99 15.27 4.12 -5.69
CA SER A 99 15.72 4.83 -6.89
C SER A 99 14.81 5.98 -7.35
N GLY A 100 13.63 6.14 -6.74
CA GLY A 100 12.65 7.17 -7.11
C GLY A 100 11.96 6.95 -8.45
N HIS A 101 12.00 5.72 -9.00
CA HIS A 101 11.36 5.39 -10.26
C HIS A 101 9.91 4.91 -10.08
N LEU A 102 9.08 5.34 -11.01
CA LEU A 102 7.86 4.64 -11.40
C LEU A 102 8.24 3.65 -12.51
N ILE A 103 7.93 2.37 -12.33
CA ILE A 103 8.09 1.32 -13.35
C ILE A 103 6.73 0.80 -13.79
N TYR A 104 6.63 0.36 -15.03
CA TYR A 104 5.39 -0.21 -15.56
C TYR A 104 5.65 -1.20 -16.70
N ALA A 105 4.69 -2.10 -16.90
CA ALA A 105 4.71 -3.02 -18.01
C ALA A 105 3.28 -3.40 -18.42
N THR A 106 3.06 -3.62 -19.71
CA THR A 106 1.82 -4.20 -20.22
C THR A 106 1.89 -5.73 -20.13
N LEU A 107 0.72 -6.37 -20.02
CA LEU A 107 0.57 -7.82 -20.02
C LEU A 107 -0.38 -8.25 -21.12
N ASP A 108 -0.13 -9.42 -21.69
CA ASP A 108 -1.10 -10.07 -22.56
C ASP A 108 -2.12 -10.93 -21.78
N LYS A 109 -3.05 -11.56 -22.52
CA LYS A 109 -4.07 -12.44 -21.94
C LYS A 109 -3.47 -13.68 -21.21
N ASP A 110 -2.28 -14.11 -21.60
CA ASP A 110 -1.59 -15.27 -21.02
C ASP A 110 -0.72 -14.89 -19.80
N GLY A 111 -0.75 -13.60 -19.42
CA GLY A 111 -0.01 -13.04 -18.28
C GLY A 111 1.48 -12.88 -18.56
N LYS A 112 1.88 -12.69 -19.84
CA LYS A 112 3.25 -12.39 -20.21
C LYS A 112 3.47 -10.89 -20.29
N PHE A 113 4.60 -10.43 -19.76
CA PHE A 113 5.00 -9.04 -19.84
C PHE A 113 5.49 -8.67 -21.24
N HIS A 114 5.11 -7.47 -21.69
CA HIS A 114 5.53 -6.90 -22.96
C HIS A 114 6.12 -5.50 -22.72
N HIS A 115 5.59 -4.46 -23.36
CA HIS A 115 6.14 -3.12 -23.27
C HIS A 115 6.38 -2.70 -21.82
N ALA A 116 7.65 -2.46 -21.50
CA ALA A 116 8.07 -2.05 -20.17
C ALA A 116 8.71 -0.67 -20.23
N GLY A 117 8.45 0.13 -19.21
CA GLY A 117 9.02 1.44 -19.06
C GLY A 117 9.45 1.72 -17.63
N LYS A 118 10.40 2.65 -17.49
CA LYS A 118 10.77 3.24 -16.21
C LYS A 118 10.86 4.75 -16.36
N LEU A 119 10.29 5.47 -15.41
CA LEU A 119 10.23 6.92 -15.36
C LEU A 119 10.81 7.38 -14.03
N LEU A 120 11.91 8.11 -14.06
CA LEU A 120 12.50 8.75 -12.87
C LEU A 120 11.68 9.99 -12.52
N GLN A 121 11.18 10.07 -11.29
CA GLN A 121 10.61 11.30 -10.75
C GLN A 121 11.75 12.24 -10.34
N VAL A 122 12.12 13.14 -11.24
CA VAL A 122 13.26 14.04 -11.05
C VAL A 122 12.95 15.07 -9.96
N ASN A 123 13.93 15.38 -9.15
CA ASN A 123 13.83 16.49 -8.20
C ASN A 123 13.89 17.84 -8.94
N GLU A 124 12.75 18.48 -9.12
CA GLU A 124 12.59 19.81 -9.73
C GLU A 124 12.30 20.90 -8.68
N THR A 125 12.43 20.58 -7.39
CA THR A 125 12.08 21.51 -6.29
C THR A 125 13.10 22.62 -6.09
N GLY A 126 14.30 22.49 -6.66
CA GLY A 126 15.42 23.40 -6.43
C GLY A 126 16.15 23.18 -5.10
N ASP A 127 15.76 22.17 -4.33
CA ASP A 127 16.41 21.77 -3.09
C ASP A 127 17.14 20.44 -3.27
N ASP A 128 18.45 20.49 -3.47
CA ASP A 128 19.32 19.33 -3.72
C ASP A 128 19.38 18.37 -2.52
N SER A 129 18.88 18.75 -1.35
CA SER A 129 18.83 17.87 -0.18
C SER A 129 17.69 16.87 -0.24
N LEU A 130 16.69 17.07 -1.13
CA LEU A 130 15.62 16.15 -1.37
C LEU A 130 16.04 15.00 -2.30
N ILE A 131 15.82 13.79 -1.83
CA ILE A 131 16.12 12.57 -2.61
C ILE A 131 14.80 11.96 -3.05
N THR A 132 14.62 11.80 -4.36
CA THR A 132 13.40 11.17 -4.90
C THR A 132 13.22 9.75 -4.40
N ARG A 133 11.99 9.42 -3.94
CA ARG A 133 11.62 8.12 -3.37
C ARG A 133 10.15 7.83 -3.64
N ALA A 134 9.86 7.21 -4.80
CA ALA A 134 8.50 6.78 -5.13
C ALA A 134 8.07 5.65 -4.18
N HIS A 135 6.90 5.77 -3.53
CA HIS A 135 6.51 4.82 -2.48
C HIS A 135 5.17 4.14 -2.72
N PHE A 136 4.25 4.76 -3.39
CA PHE A 136 2.88 4.27 -3.55
C PHE A 136 2.39 4.52 -4.96
N VAL A 137 1.64 3.58 -5.53
CA VAL A 137 0.95 3.69 -6.82
C VAL A 137 -0.50 3.29 -6.66
N HIS A 138 -1.41 4.02 -7.30
CA HIS A 138 -2.85 3.72 -7.28
C HIS A 138 -3.49 4.18 -8.58
N VAL A 139 -4.30 3.32 -9.18
CA VAL A 139 -5.11 3.63 -10.37
C VAL A 139 -6.50 4.01 -9.92
N ASN A 140 -7.02 5.14 -10.43
CA ASN A 140 -8.38 5.60 -10.12
C ASN A 140 -9.46 4.66 -10.69
N GLN A 141 -10.73 4.82 -10.28
CA GLN A 141 -11.83 3.94 -10.71
C GLN A 141 -12.08 3.97 -12.23
N ALA A 142 -11.89 5.14 -12.88
CA ALA A 142 -12.00 5.25 -14.33
C ALA A 142 -10.84 4.59 -15.09
N GLU A 143 -9.81 4.21 -14.37
CA GLU A 143 -8.55 3.65 -14.87
C GLU A 143 -7.89 4.51 -15.96
N ASP A 144 -7.99 5.82 -15.83
CA ASP A 144 -7.36 6.78 -16.74
C ASP A 144 -6.25 7.59 -16.07
N THR A 145 -6.17 7.53 -14.73
CA THR A 145 -5.22 8.28 -13.93
C THR A 145 -4.49 7.36 -12.94
N LEU A 146 -3.16 7.41 -12.98
CA LEU A 146 -2.27 6.78 -12.01
C LEU A 146 -1.77 7.83 -11.02
N MET A 147 -2.02 7.64 -9.74
CA MET A 147 -1.44 8.44 -8.65
C MET A 147 -0.17 7.78 -8.14
N VAL A 148 0.87 8.58 -7.89
CA VAL A 148 2.15 8.13 -7.33
C VAL A 148 2.58 9.05 -6.20
N ASN A 149 2.68 8.52 -4.98
CA ASN A 149 3.21 9.28 -3.86
C ASN A 149 4.75 9.18 -3.85
N ASN A 150 5.42 10.32 -3.82
CA ASN A 150 6.86 10.41 -3.66
C ASN A 150 7.20 11.00 -2.29
N VAL A 151 7.58 10.13 -1.36
CA VAL A 151 7.87 10.54 0.03
C VAL A 151 9.12 11.40 0.12
N GLY A 152 10.07 11.22 -0.77
CA GLY A 152 11.34 11.95 -0.70
C GLY A 152 11.27 13.36 -1.26
N LEU A 153 10.31 13.65 -2.14
CA LEU A 153 10.09 14.96 -2.75
C LEU A 153 8.94 15.74 -2.12
N ASP A 154 8.19 15.14 -1.21
CA ASP A 154 6.94 15.70 -0.67
C ASP A 154 5.91 16.02 -1.78
N ILE A 155 5.79 15.12 -2.79
CA ILE A 155 4.94 15.32 -3.95
C ILE A 155 4.04 14.09 -4.17
N ILE A 156 2.79 14.33 -4.53
CA ILE A 156 1.88 13.33 -5.08
C ILE A 156 1.70 13.66 -6.57
N TYR A 157 2.15 12.76 -7.44
CA TYR A 157 2.05 12.91 -8.90
C TYR A 157 0.79 12.25 -9.43
N PHE A 158 0.22 12.81 -10.47
CA PHE A 158 -0.88 12.23 -11.25
C PHE A 158 -0.44 12.08 -12.70
N TYR A 159 -0.57 10.87 -13.22
CA TYR A 159 -0.21 10.53 -14.60
C TYR A 159 -1.45 10.09 -15.35
N GLU A 160 -1.57 10.52 -16.61
CA GLU A 160 -2.49 9.94 -17.58
C GLU A 160 -1.95 8.58 -18.03
N ILE A 161 -2.83 7.57 -18.07
CA ILE A 161 -2.51 6.23 -18.59
C ILE A 161 -3.04 6.15 -20.02
N ALA A 162 -2.16 6.01 -21.01
CA ALA A 162 -2.55 5.90 -22.42
C ALA A 162 -1.49 5.13 -23.22
N ASP A 163 -1.94 4.36 -24.20
CA ASP A 163 -1.10 3.70 -25.22
C ASP A 163 0.08 2.88 -24.63
N GLY A 164 -0.16 2.19 -23.50
CA GLY A 164 0.86 1.37 -22.83
C GLY A 164 1.97 2.15 -22.13
N THR A 165 1.76 3.45 -21.92
CA THR A 165 2.71 4.34 -21.22
C THR A 165 1.98 5.26 -20.24
N VAL A 166 2.75 6.09 -19.52
CA VAL A 166 2.23 7.09 -18.59
C VAL A 166 2.83 8.47 -18.92
N ARG A 167 2.01 9.50 -18.77
CA ARG A 167 2.45 10.90 -18.95
C ARG A 167 2.00 11.74 -17.77
N GLU A 168 2.92 12.47 -17.15
CA GLU A 168 2.57 13.37 -16.05
C GLU A 168 1.52 14.40 -16.49
N LYS A 169 0.50 14.57 -15.70
CA LYS A 169 -0.65 15.42 -15.95
C LYS A 169 -0.77 16.53 -14.91
N ASP A 170 -0.45 16.18 -13.63
CA ASP A 170 -0.62 17.10 -12.52
C ASP A 170 0.12 16.62 -11.26
N ARG A 171 0.19 17.47 -10.23
CA ARG A 171 0.78 17.12 -8.92
C ARG A 171 0.18 17.91 -7.76
N ILE A 172 0.28 17.34 -6.55
CA ILE A 172 0.07 18.02 -5.28
C ILE A 172 1.45 18.15 -4.61
N TYR A 173 1.81 19.36 -4.21
CA TYR A 173 2.94 19.59 -3.31
C TYR A 173 2.43 19.56 -1.87
N THR A 174 2.93 18.64 -1.07
CA THR A 174 2.70 18.66 0.38
C THR A 174 3.72 19.57 1.06
N GLU A 175 3.56 19.84 2.35
CA GLU A 175 4.56 20.65 3.05
C GLU A 175 5.86 19.88 3.24
N ARG A 176 6.95 20.60 3.30
CA ARG A 176 8.30 20.04 3.49
C ARG A 176 8.38 19.13 4.71
N GLY A 177 8.84 17.89 4.50
CA GLY A 177 9.02 16.88 5.54
C GLY A 177 7.76 16.12 5.92
N GLN A 178 6.65 16.28 5.19
CA GLN A 178 5.45 15.48 5.43
C GLN A 178 5.61 14.03 4.98
N HIS A 179 6.25 13.77 3.85
CA HIS A 179 6.46 12.45 3.27
C HIS A 179 5.14 11.71 3.01
N PRO A 180 4.33 12.12 2.00
CA PRO A 180 3.06 11.45 1.64
C PRO A 180 3.35 10.00 1.27
N ARG A 181 2.82 9.04 2.08
CA ARG A 181 3.22 7.65 1.97
C ARG A 181 2.19 6.79 1.24
N HIS A 182 1.03 6.58 1.82
CA HIS A 182 -0.10 5.85 1.26
C HIS A 182 -1.33 6.74 1.21
N SER A 183 -2.24 6.41 0.31
CA SER A 183 -3.46 7.20 0.09
C SER A 183 -4.65 6.29 -0.16
N VAL A 184 -5.84 6.79 0.14
CA VAL A 184 -7.11 6.15 -0.21
C VAL A 184 -8.11 7.21 -0.62
N TYR A 185 -8.86 6.94 -1.70
CA TYR A 185 -10.01 7.75 -2.09
C TYR A 185 -11.28 7.26 -1.37
N ASN A 186 -12.25 8.17 -1.23
CA ASN A 186 -13.62 7.75 -1.01
C ASN A 186 -14.23 7.20 -2.34
N HIS A 187 -15.43 6.59 -2.28
CA HIS A 187 -15.99 5.86 -3.41
C HIS A 187 -16.27 6.71 -4.65
N ASP A 188 -16.62 7.98 -4.50
CA ASP A 188 -16.86 8.87 -5.63
C ASP A 188 -15.62 9.66 -6.06
N GLU A 189 -14.47 9.38 -5.44
CA GLU A 189 -13.19 10.04 -5.67
C GLU A 189 -13.21 11.57 -5.47
N SER A 190 -14.20 12.08 -4.73
CA SER A 190 -14.27 13.50 -4.37
C SER A 190 -13.34 13.89 -3.23
N LEU A 191 -12.88 12.91 -2.45
CA LEU A 191 -11.95 13.09 -1.33
C LEU A 191 -10.76 12.13 -1.45
N LEU A 192 -9.58 12.66 -1.15
CA LEU A 192 -8.34 11.90 -1.04
C LEU A 192 -7.79 12.02 0.37
N TYR A 193 -7.62 10.89 1.07
CA TYR A 193 -6.99 10.80 2.37
C TYR A 193 -5.56 10.28 2.21
N VAL A 194 -4.60 11.03 2.72
CA VAL A 194 -3.16 10.74 2.57
C VAL A 194 -2.52 10.62 3.94
N VAL A 195 -1.94 9.46 4.26
CA VAL A 195 -1.12 9.31 5.45
C VAL A 195 0.31 9.75 5.17
N THR A 196 0.86 10.58 6.05
CA THR A 196 2.21 11.11 5.93
C THR A 196 3.18 10.37 6.85
N GLU A 197 4.32 9.92 6.31
CA GLU A 197 5.25 9.06 7.06
C GLU A 197 5.93 9.78 8.22
N LEU A 198 6.47 10.98 7.99
CA LEU A 198 7.29 11.68 8.99
C LEU A 198 6.50 12.67 9.84
N SER A 199 5.55 13.40 9.25
CA SER A 199 4.74 14.32 10.06
C SER A 199 3.65 13.63 10.88
N ASN A 200 3.38 12.34 10.62
CA ASN A 200 2.39 11.55 11.34
C ASN A 200 0.99 12.18 11.33
N GLU A 201 0.52 12.51 10.15
CA GLU A 201 -0.77 13.14 9.91
C GLU A 201 -1.57 12.35 8.87
N VAL A 202 -2.89 12.54 8.87
CA VAL A 202 -3.74 12.31 7.71
C VAL A 202 -4.08 13.67 7.12
N LEU A 203 -3.78 13.86 5.83
CA LEU A 203 -4.18 15.01 5.04
C LEU A 203 -5.46 14.64 4.29
N VAL A 204 -6.45 15.54 4.30
CA VAL A 204 -7.70 15.37 3.56
C VAL A 204 -7.76 16.42 2.45
N TYR A 205 -7.87 15.95 1.20
CA TYR A 205 -7.97 16.82 0.04
C TYR A 205 -9.33 16.69 -0.64
N ALA A 206 -9.93 17.81 -1.01
CA ALA A 206 -11.03 17.83 -1.98
C ALA A 206 -10.47 17.63 -3.39
N MET A 207 -11.10 16.74 -4.16
CA MET A 207 -10.72 16.43 -5.53
C MET A 207 -11.86 16.79 -6.50
N PRO A 208 -11.60 17.18 -7.75
CA PRO A 208 -10.27 17.25 -8.39
C PRO A 208 -9.46 18.52 -8.11
N GLU A 209 -9.99 19.50 -7.34
CA GLU A 209 -9.35 20.81 -7.09
C GLU A 209 -8.04 20.70 -6.30
N LYS A 210 -7.77 19.54 -5.69
CA LYS A 210 -6.59 19.26 -4.86
C LYS A 210 -6.43 20.23 -3.69
N LYS A 211 -7.60 20.69 -3.17
CA LYS A 211 -7.63 21.63 -2.07
C LYS A 211 -7.48 20.90 -0.73
N LEU A 212 -6.46 21.23 0.03
CA LEU A 212 -6.30 20.73 1.40
C LEU A 212 -7.44 21.26 2.29
N LEU A 213 -8.23 20.34 2.86
CA LEU A 213 -9.35 20.63 3.75
C LEU A 213 -8.97 20.46 5.21
N GLN A 214 -8.14 19.47 5.54
CA GLN A 214 -7.79 19.13 6.91
C GLN A 214 -6.40 18.51 7.00
N ARG A 215 -5.75 18.74 8.15
CA ARG A 215 -4.61 17.99 8.67
C ARG A 215 -4.99 17.50 10.07
N ILE A 216 -4.81 16.22 10.34
CA ILE A 216 -5.10 15.64 11.65
C ILE A 216 -4.00 14.67 12.06
N SER A 217 -3.50 14.83 13.29
CA SER A 217 -2.41 13.98 13.80
C SER A 217 -2.86 12.56 14.08
N THR A 218 -2.02 11.59 13.73
CA THR A 218 -2.17 10.17 14.10
C THR A 218 -1.59 9.88 15.49
N LEU A 219 -0.88 10.83 16.12
CA LEU A 219 -0.24 10.64 17.42
C LEU A 219 -1.11 11.15 18.55
N PRO A 220 -0.92 10.64 19.79
CA PRO A 220 -1.54 11.23 20.97
C PRO A 220 -1.08 12.68 21.17
N GLU A 221 -1.92 13.47 21.83
CA GLU A 221 -1.53 14.81 22.25
C GLU A 221 -0.29 14.75 23.16
N GLY A 222 0.70 15.61 22.89
CA GLY A 222 1.95 15.66 23.63
C GLY A 222 2.91 14.49 23.41
N PHE A 223 2.70 13.66 22.39
CA PHE A 223 3.63 12.57 22.07
C PHE A 223 5.04 13.09 21.82
N VAL A 224 6.00 12.47 22.50
CA VAL A 224 7.44 12.72 22.32
C VAL A 224 8.11 11.40 21.98
N GLY A 225 8.78 11.34 20.83
CA GLY A 225 9.48 10.14 20.41
C GLY A 225 9.49 9.99 18.89
N LYS A 226 10.03 8.87 18.42
CA LYS A 226 10.04 8.51 17.00
C LYS A 226 8.71 7.86 16.64
N SER A 227 8.12 8.30 15.54
CA SER A 227 6.98 7.64 14.91
C SER A 227 6.98 7.85 13.41
N HIS A 228 6.53 6.84 12.67
CA HIS A 228 6.37 6.89 11.22
C HIS A 228 5.06 6.22 10.84
N CYS A 229 4.12 6.94 10.24
CA CYS A 229 2.94 6.28 9.69
C CYS A 229 3.30 5.28 8.60
N SER A 230 2.48 4.24 8.46
CA SER A 230 2.71 3.19 7.46
C SER A 230 1.51 3.01 6.52
N ALA A 231 0.37 2.62 7.01
CA ALA A 231 -0.78 2.25 6.20
C ALA A 231 -2.00 3.12 6.53
N ILE A 232 -2.92 3.19 5.57
CA ILE A 232 -4.23 3.83 5.71
C ILE A 232 -5.27 2.98 4.99
N CYS A 233 -6.45 2.81 5.60
CA CYS A 233 -7.61 2.15 5.01
C CYS A 233 -8.87 2.96 5.28
N LEU A 234 -9.85 2.89 4.37
CA LEU A 234 -11.19 3.42 4.54
C LEU A 234 -12.18 2.26 4.65
N SER A 235 -13.13 2.33 5.58
CA SER A 235 -14.19 1.32 5.70
C SER A 235 -15.10 1.31 4.46
N PRO A 236 -15.71 0.15 4.09
CA PRO A 236 -16.60 0.08 2.93
C PRO A 236 -17.85 0.98 3.03
N ASP A 237 -18.26 1.33 4.25
CA ASP A 237 -19.36 2.28 4.48
C ASP A 237 -18.90 3.73 4.57
N GLU A 238 -17.62 3.98 4.31
CA GLU A 238 -16.94 5.30 4.31
C GLU A 238 -17.02 6.07 5.63
N LYS A 239 -17.31 5.39 6.75
CA LYS A 239 -17.47 6.06 8.05
C LYS A 239 -16.25 6.04 8.93
N THR A 240 -15.24 5.23 8.60
CA THR A 240 -14.05 5.09 9.44
C THR A 240 -12.78 5.02 8.59
N ILE A 241 -11.79 5.84 8.95
CA ILE A 241 -10.41 5.74 8.48
C ILE A 241 -9.57 5.07 9.57
N TYR A 242 -8.72 4.16 9.13
CA TYR A 242 -7.76 3.44 9.96
C TYR A 242 -6.35 3.83 9.52
N ALA A 243 -5.47 4.13 10.46
CA ALA A 243 -4.06 4.41 10.19
C ALA A 243 -3.16 3.64 11.17
N ALA A 244 -1.95 3.29 10.73
CA ALA A 244 -0.98 2.58 11.54
C ALA A 244 0.31 3.39 11.70
N ASN A 245 0.90 3.38 12.90
CA ASN A 245 2.14 4.04 13.25
C ASN A 245 3.19 3.02 13.68
N ARG A 246 4.35 3.05 13.04
CA ARG A 246 5.55 2.29 13.41
C ARG A 246 6.37 3.08 14.43
N TYR A 247 7.12 2.43 15.29
CA TYR A 247 7.95 2.97 16.39
C TYR A 247 7.16 3.52 17.57
N SER A 248 6.03 4.19 17.37
CA SER A 248 5.05 4.47 18.44
C SER A 248 4.05 3.34 18.64
N GLU A 249 4.15 2.32 17.81
CA GLU A 249 3.42 1.06 17.83
C GLU A 249 1.94 1.26 18.20
N SER A 250 1.17 1.88 17.26
CA SER A 250 -0.24 2.16 17.49
C SER A 250 -1.08 2.08 16.22
N LEU A 251 -2.35 1.69 16.38
CA LEU A 251 -3.39 1.86 15.38
C LEU A 251 -4.29 3.03 15.78
N VAL A 252 -4.72 3.79 14.78
CA VAL A 252 -5.54 5.00 14.99
C VAL A 252 -6.81 4.89 14.18
N TYR A 253 -7.93 5.23 14.81
CA TYR A 253 -9.27 5.13 14.25
C TYR A 253 -9.88 6.54 14.19
N PHE A 254 -10.30 6.94 13.00
CA PHE A 254 -10.93 8.23 12.78
C PHE A 254 -12.35 8.02 12.27
N ARG A 255 -13.29 8.76 12.83
CA ARG A 255 -14.64 8.89 12.28
C ARG A 255 -14.62 9.88 11.12
N VAL A 256 -15.25 9.51 10.00
CA VAL A 256 -15.45 10.39 8.85
C VAL A 256 -16.79 11.12 9.05
N GLY A 257 -16.77 12.45 9.06
CA GLY A 257 -17.96 13.30 9.15
C GLY A 257 -18.73 13.33 7.82
N ALA A 258 -19.93 13.89 7.84
CA ALA A 258 -20.73 14.10 6.62
C ALA A 258 -20.07 15.04 5.61
N ASP A 259 -19.13 15.86 6.05
CA ASP A 259 -18.29 16.75 5.25
C ASP A 259 -16.98 16.11 4.80
N GLY A 260 -16.79 14.82 5.13
CA GLY A 260 -15.57 14.05 4.83
C GLY A 260 -14.38 14.35 5.75
N LEU A 261 -14.54 15.25 6.73
CA LEU A 261 -13.49 15.57 7.67
C LEU A 261 -13.38 14.51 8.78
N LEU A 262 -12.18 14.37 9.33
CA LEU A 262 -11.85 13.32 10.29
C LEU A 262 -11.90 13.83 11.73
N SER A 263 -12.39 12.98 12.63
CA SER A 263 -12.24 13.12 14.07
C SER A 263 -11.64 11.84 14.66
N LYS A 264 -10.58 11.97 15.46
CA LYS A 264 -9.94 10.82 16.11
C LYS A 264 -10.87 10.29 17.20
N VAL A 265 -11.20 8.98 17.13
CA VAL A 265 -12.11 8.33 18.09
C VAL A 265 -11.40 7.32 18.99
N LEU A 266 -10.33 6.72 18.50
CA LEU A 266 -9.54 5.77 19.27
C LEU A 266 -8.08 5.81 18.80
N GLN A 267 -7.17 5.68 19.75
CA GLN A 267 -5.77 5.32 19.50
C GLN A 267 -5.45 4.12 20.35
N GLU A 268 -5.17 3.01 19.70
CA GLU A 268 -4.88 1.72 20.31
C GLU A 268 -3.39 1.46 20.29
N PRO A 269 -2.70 1.42 21.44
CA PRO A 269 -1.33 0.92 21.48
C PRO A 269 -1.33 -0.57 21.13
N VAL A 270 -0.34 -1.01 20.36
CA VAL A 270 -0.17 -2.42 20.00
C VAL A 270 1.15 -2.94 20.55
N GLU A 271 1.13 -4.20 21.01
CA GLU A 271 2.31 -4.84 21.59
C GLU A 271 3.26 -5.40 20.53
N ALA A 272 2.72 -5.72 19.34
CA ALA A 272 3.51 -6.26 18.24
C ALA A 272 4.25 -5.15 17.48
N GLU A 273 5.50 -5.43 17.13
CA GLU A 273 6.44 -4.44 16.62
C GLU A 273 6.31 -4.20 15.13
N LYS A 274 6.22 -2.92 14.74
CA LYS A 274 6.27 -2.40 13.37
C LYS A 274 5.07 -2.81 12.49
N PRO A 275 3.86 -2.28 12.76
CA PRO A 275 2.70 -2.45 11.89
C PRO A 275 2.97 -1.78 10.54
N ARG A 276 3.44 -2.59 9.55
CA ARG A 276 3.91 -2.10 8.24
C ARG A 276 2.79 -1.92 7.25
N HIS A 277 1.87 -2.87 7.20
CA HIS A 277 0.75 -2.88 6.28
C HIS A 277 -0.53 -3.30 7.00
N MET A 278 -1.64 -2.80 6.52
CA MET A 278 -2.96 -3.08 7.08
C MET A 278 -3.99 -3.03 5.96
N ILE A 279 -4.90 -3.97 6.00
CA ILE A 279 -6.09 -3.99 5.13
C ILE A 279 -7.34 -4.23 5.96
N LEU A 280 -8.49 -3.84 5.39
CA LEU A 280 -9.79 -4.34 5.82
C LEU A 280 -10.12 -5.62 5.05
N THR A 281 -10.78 -6.56 5.71
CA THR A 281 -11.41 -7.68 5.02
C THR A 281 -12.48 -7.17 4.06
N LYS A 282 -12.76 -7.90 2.98
CA LYS A 282 -13.75 -7.49 1.96
C LYS A 282 -15.14 -7.23 2.52
N ASP A 283 -15.49 -7.93 3.59
CA ASP A 283 -16.77 -7.72 4.30
C ASP A 283 -16.73 -6.56 5.32
N GLY A 284 -15.57 -5.90 5.47
CA GLY A 284 -15.35 -4.79 6.39
C GLY A 284 -15.38 -5.15 7.88
N ARG A 285 -15.32 -6.45 8.23
CA ARG A 285 -15.52 -6.92 9.61
C ARG A 285 -14.25 -7.13 10.41
N ALA A 286 -13.08 -7.06 9.78
CA ALA A 286 -11.81 -7.16 10.48
C ALA A 286 -10.72 -6.34 9.81
N LEU A 287 -9.76 -5.89 10.61
CA LEU A 287 -8.45 -5.43 10.14
C LEU A 287 -7.48 -6.61 10.12
N VAL A 288 -6.75 -6.79 9.04
CA VAL A 288 -5.58 -7.67 8.95
C VAL A 288 -4.34 -6.80 8.99
N VAL A 289 -3.49 -6.97 9.98
CA VAL A 289 -2.31 -6.14 10.22
C VAL A 289 -1.05 -6.99 10.12
N CYS A 290 -0.12 -6.57 9.26
CA CYS A 290 1.20 -7.19 9.10
C CYS A 290 2.20 -6.51 10.03
N TYR A 291 2.68 -7.21 11.05
CA TYR A 291 3.71 -6.75 11.98
C TYR A 291 5.07 -7.26 11.54
N GLN A 292 5.82 -6.41 10.84
CA GLN A 292 7.04 -6.80 10.15
C GLN A 292 8.13 -7.35 11.07
N VAL A 293 8.44 -6.64 12.16
CA VAL A 293 9.53 -7.03 13.08
C VAL A 293 9.08 -8.12 14.04
N ALA A 294 7.84 -8.05 14.53
CA ALA A 294 7.26 -9.13 15.33
C ALA A 294 7.14 -10.44 14.55
N GLY A 295 7.07 -10.37 13.21
CA GLY A 295 6.91 -11.55 12.36
C GLY A 295 5.56 -12.22 12.53
N GLU A 296 4.50 -11.42 12.61
CA GLU A 296 3.15 -11.90 12.89
C GLU A 296 2.10 -11.19 12.04
N ILE A 297 1.02 -11.90 11.77
CA ILE A 297 -0.22 -11.37 11.19
C ILE A 297 -1.28 -11.36 12.29
N TYR A 298 -1.89 -10.21 12.51
CA TYR A 298 -3.05 -10.07 13.40
C TYR A 298 -4.32 -9.88 12.61
N ILE A 299 -5.37 -10.59 13.02
CA ILE A 299 -6.74 -10.39 12.55
C ILE A 299 -7.53 -9.80 13.72
N LYS A 300 -7.98 -8.56 13.56
CA LYS A 300 -8.67 -7.78 14.58
C LYS A 300 -10.13 -7.57 14.18
N PRO A 301 -11.08 -8.36 14.73
CA PRO A 301 -12.50 -8.17 14.47
C PRO A 301 -12.99 -6.77 14.87
N LEU A 302 -13.87 -6.22 14.04
CA LEU A 302 -14.49 -4.90 14.24
C LEU A 302 -15.95 -5.04 14.61
N GLY A 303 -16.40 -4.17 15.53
CA GLY A 303 -17.82 -4.01 15.86
C GLY A 303 -18.58 -3.27 14.75
N ALA A 304 -19.89 -3.21 14.91
CA ALA A 304 -20.76 -2.47 13.98
C ALA A 304 -20.47 -0.96 13.91
N ASP A 305 -19.74 -0.43 14.88
CA ASP A 305 -19.25 0.94 14.92
C ASP A 305 -17.89 1.13 14.23
N GLY A 306 -17.32 0.08 13.64
CA GLY A 306 -16.01 0.11 12.99
C GLY A 306 -14.83 0.14 13.98
N LEU A 307 -15.05 -0.05 15.28
CA LEU A 307 -13.99 -0.10 16.28
C LEU A 307 -13.61 -1.54 16.64
N PRO A 308 -12.37 -1.80 17.13
CA PRO A 308 -11.93 -3.15 17.44
C PRO A 308 -12.70 -3.76 18.61
N ILE A 309 -13.06 -5.02 18.50
CA ILE A 309 -13.66 -5.77 19.60
C ILE A 309 -12.55 -6.20 20.56
N SER A 310 -12.59 -5.68 21.78
CA SER A 310 -11.56 -5.95 22.79
C SER A 310 -11.38 -7.43 23.07
N GLY A 311 -10.14 -7.89 23.06
CA GLY A 311 -9.79 -9.29 23.36
C GLY A 311 -10.17 -10.31 22.29
N ALA A 312 -10.70 -9.89 21.13
CA ALA A 312 -11.14 -10.78 20.06
C ALA A 312 -10.09 -10.97 18.95
N ALA A 313 -8.95 -10.28 19.01
CA ALA A 313 -7.89 -10.43 18.02
C ALA A 313 -7.28 -11.84 18.07
N THR A 314 -7.06 -12.41 16.89
CA THR A 314 -6.28 -13.64 16.68
C THR A 314 -5.01 -13.32 15.90
N HIS A 315 -3.99 -14.15 16.01
CA HIS A 315 -2.74 -13.95 15.28
C HIS A 315 -2.06 -15.28 14.95
N PHE A 316 -1.17 -15.24 13.97
CA PHE A 316 -0.32 -16.37 13.59
C PHE A 316 1.03 -15.87 13.05
N PRO A 317 2.10 -16.70 13.15
CA PRO A 317 3.43 -16.29 12.74
C PRO A 317 3.55 -16.21 11.22
N PHE A 318 4.16 -15.14 10.72
CA PHE A 318 4.66 -14.99 9.37
C PHE A 318 5.85 -14.02 9.37
N ALA A 319 7.05 -14.57 9.26
CA ALA A 319 8.26 -13.81 9.44
C ALA A 319 8.44 -12.70 8.38
N ASP A 320 8.85 -11.51 8.83
CA ASP A 320 9.10 -10.33 8.01
C ASP A 320 7.88 -9.88 7.18
N ALA A 321 6.67 -10.03 7.72
CA ALA A 321 5.41 -9.71 7.06
C ALA A 321 5.40 -8.29 6.46
N ALA A 322 5.08 -8.17 5.17
CA ALA A 322 5.14 -6.91 4.45
C ALA A 322 3.78 -6.46 3.89
N CYS A 323 3.01 -7.38 3.32
CA CYS A 323 1.73 -7.09 2.69
C CYS A 323 0.75 -8.25 2.86
N ALA A 324 -0.53 -7.93 2.93
CA ALA A 324 -1.62 -8.89 2.91
C ALA A 324 -2.70 -8.47 1.92
N VAL A 325 -3.42 -9.45 1.37
CA VAL A 325 -4.62 -9.27 0.53
C VAL A 325 -5.67 -10.27 0.99
N ASP A 326 -6.90 -9.82 1.20
CA ASP A 326 -8.05 -10.70 1.46
C ASP A 326 -8.64 -11.19 0.13
N LEU A 327 -8.82 -12.49 -0.02
CA LEU A 327 -9.41 -13.11 -1.21
C LEU A 327 -10.93 -13.29 -1.10
N GLY A 328 -11.49 -13.18 0.12
CA GLY A 328 -12.92 -13.34 0.41
C GLY A 328 -13.24 -14.58 1.18
#